data_f490515f6daf042be26fb125a99d4a6b
#
_entry.id   f490515f6daf042be26fb125a99d4a6b
#
_cell.length_a   1.000
_cell.length_b   1.000
_cell.length_c   1.000
_cell.angle_alpha   90.00
_cell.angle_beta   90.00
_cell.angle_gamma   90.00
#
_symmetry.space_group_name_H-M   'P 1'
#
loop_
_entity.id
_entity.type
_entity.pdbx_description
1 polymer ?
#
loop_
_entity_poly.entity_id
_entity_poly.type
_entity_poly.pdbx_seq_one_letter_code
_entity_poly.pdbx_strand_id
1 'polypeptide(L)'
;MKKLILILILILLGNISFGEEIDYKQIYMDMPVPTFSYIHGIDPGQYYDNKDAAYSVYPLFRLSSPLYFKTITIMPGYYDLTPVLYKDNNYLLFKESGVVKYIVPVYKKEMVPEDFYETHLPKPKYTRTQRMSLAFNRYLGKHFKNSQRKPPVKSYLEVTDLDNKFVSIVIYFGDYRYYTLFRTVIM
;
A
#
# COMPACT_ATOMS: atom_id res chain seq x y z
N MET A 1 53.29 -10.13 3.20
CA MET A 1 52.11 -11.03 3.10
C MET A 1 51.21 -10.98 4.32
N LYS A 2 51.69 -11.15 5.58
CA LYS A 2 50.82 -11.12 6.79
C LYS A 2 50.01 -9.86 6.97
N LYS A 3 50.54 -8.67 6.66
CA LYS A 3 49.80 -7.38 6.77
C LYS A 3 48.67 -7.24 5.72
N LEU A 4 48.87 -7.82 4.53
CA LEU A 4 47.87 -7.78 3.46
C LEU A 4 46.67 -8.70 3.78
N ILE A 5 46.94 -9.86 4.40
CA ILE A 5 45.89 -10.78 4.85
C ILE A 5 45.05 -10.16 5.97
N LEU A 6 45.70 -9.43 6.89
CA LEU A 6 44.98 -8.74 7.99
C LEU A 6 44.07 -7.66 7.47
N ILE A 7 44.46 -6.87 6.46
CA ILE A 7 43.64 -5.85 5.83
C ILE A 7 42.46 -6.49 5.10
N LEU A 8 42.67 -7.61 4.41
CA LEU A 8 41.62 -8.34 3.71
C LEU A 8 40.54 -8.89 4.67
N ILE A 9 40.98 -9.42 5.83
CA ILE A 9 40.09 -9.89 6.89
C ILE A 9 39.29 -8.72 7.50
N LEU A 10 39.92 -7.57 7.71
CA LEU A 10 39.24 -6.37 8.23
C LEU A 10 38.18 -5.83 7.25
N ILE A 11 38.44 -5.89 5.94
CA ILE A 11 37.48 -5.49 4.90
C ILE A 11 36.32 -6.50 4.83
N LEU A 12 36.58 -7.79 4.98
CA LEU A 12 35.53 -8.82 5.02
C LEU A 12 34.65 -8.73 6.27
N LEU A 13 35.22 -8.38 7.43
CA LEU A 13 34.46 -8.19 8.67
C LEU A 13 33.64 -6.89 8.68
N GLY A 14 34.07 -5.85 7.94
CA GLY A 14 33.37 -4.58 7.84
C GLY A 14 32.08 -4.61 7.03
N ASN A 15 31.79 -5.71 6.31
CA ASN A 15 30.57 -5.87 5.51
C ASN A 15 29.52 -6.78 6.18
N ILE A 16 29.68 -7.15 7.45
CA ILE A 16 28.59 -7.76 8.21
C ILE A 16 27.65 -6.62 8.62
N SER A 17 26.79 -6.23 7.69
CA SER A 17 25.60 -5.45 8.01
C SER A 17 24.71 -6.36 8.87
N PHE A 18 24.78 -6.20 10.18
CA PHE A 18 23.73 -6.70 11.06
C PHE A 18 22.46 -5.95 10.64
N GLY A 19 21.59 -6.61 9.90
CA GLY A 19 20.25 -6.10 9.66
C GLY A 19 19.65 -5.81 11.01
N GLU A 20 19.32 -4.55 11.26
CA GLU A 20 18.67 -4.14 12.50
C GLU A 20 17.35 -4.93 12.60
N GLU A 21 17.27 -5.81 13.58
CA GLU A 21 16.08 -6.63 13.80
C GLU A 21 14.93 -5.69 14.16
N ILE A 22 13.91 -5.63 13.31
CA ILE A 22 12.78 -4.69 13.50
C ILE A 22 11.94 -5.20 14.68
N ASP A 23 11.89 -4.45 15.78
CA ASP A 23 11.02 -4.76 16.90
C ASP A 23 9.57 -4.34 16.60
N TYR A 24 8.83 -5.23 15.95
CA TYR A 24 7.42 -5.02 15.64
C TYR A 24 6.54 -4.85 16.89
N LYS A 25 6.94 -5.44 18.02
CA LYS A 25 6.22 -5.30 19.28
C LYS A 25 6.31 -3.86 19.78
N GLN A 26 7.50 -3.28 19.77
CA GLN A 26 7.70 -1.89 20.17
C GLN A 26 6.94 -0.94 19.23
N ILE A 27 7.06 -1.13 17.91
CA ILE A 27 6.32 -0.35 16.91
C ILE A 27 4.81 -0.40 17.18
N TYR A 28 4.27 -1.60 17.42
CA TYR A 28 2.84 -1.78 17.71
C TYR A 28 2.40 -1.05 18.98
N MET A 29 3.23 -1.08 20.03
CA MET A 29 2.93 -0.39 21.28
C MET A 29 2.99 1.14 21.16
N ASP A 30 3.86 1.67 20.31
CA ASP A 30 4.06 3.10 20.13
C ASP A 30 2.99 3.73 19.20
N MET A 31 2.37 2.94 18.31
CA MET A 31 1.32 3.46 17.43
C MET A 31 0.11 3.97 18.25
N PRO A 32 -0.39 5.21 17.98
CA PRO A 32 -1.56 5.74 18.69
C PRO A 32 -2.86 5.09 18.20
N VAL A 33 -3.83 4.92 19.10
CA VAL A 33 -5.19 4.56 18.69
C VAL A 33 -5.87 5.80 18.10
N PRO A 34 -6.44 5.74 16.90
CA PRO A 34 -7.16 6.87 16.32
C PRO A 34 -8.39 7.24 17.16
N THR A 35 -8.51 8.53 17.53
CA THR A 35 -9.61 9.05 18.34
C THR A 35 -10.60 9.89 17.54
N PHE A 36 -10.45 9.93 16.22
CA PHE A 36 -11.31 10.70 15.32
C PHE A 36 -12.16 9.79 14.44
N SER A 37 -13.32 10.29 14.06
CA SER A 37 -14.15 9.67 13.01
C SER A 37 -13.89 10.37 11.69
N TYR A 38 -13.73 9.61 10.63
CA TYR A 38 -13.61 10.15 9.29
C TYR A 38 -15.02 10.37 8.73
N ILE A 39 -15.47 11.62 8.76
CA ILE A 39 -16.75 12.01 8.16
C ILE A 39 -16.48 12.30 6.69
N HIS A 40 -17.09 11.54 5.82
CA HIS A 40 -16.87 11.65 4.39
C HIS A 40 -17.50 12.87 3.76
N GLY A 41 -16.66 13.60 2.98
CA GLY A 41 -17.06 13.90 1.62
C GLY A 41 -16.89 12.67 0.71
N ILE A 42 -17.53 12.61 -0.42
CA ILE A 42 -17.33 11.58 -1.43
C ILE A 42 -15.86 11.58 -1.81
N ASP A 43 -15.23 10.40 -1.72
CA ASP A 43 -13.83 10.21 -2.08
C ASP A 43 -13.64 10.68 -3.53
N PRO A 44 -12.75 11.65 -3.81
CA PRO A 44 -12.53 12.13 -5.19
C PRO A 44 -12.14 11.01 -6.16
N GLY A 45 -11.64 9.89 -5.66
CA GLY A 45 -11.35 8.70 -6.42
C GLY A 45 -12.54 7.77 -6.65
N GLN A 46 -13.67 7.99 -5.99
CA GLN A 46 -14.92 7.25 -6.17
C GLN A 46 -15.91 7.98 -7.09
N TYR A 47 -15.69 9.25 -7.41
CA TYR A 47 -16.38 9.89 -8.50
C TYR A 47 -15.81 9.40 -9.80
N TYR A 48 -16.48 8.52 -10.28
CA TYR A 48 -16.48 7.97 -11.60
C TYR A 48 -16.70 9.07 -12.61
N ASP A 49 -15.73 9.38 -13.39
CA ASP A 49 -16.00 9.72 -14.75
C ASP A 49 -16.78 8.53 -15.31
N ASN A 50 -18.09 8.66 -15.41
CA ASN A 50 -19.12 7.61 -15.55
C ASN A 50 -18.95 6.61 -16.68
N LYS A 51 -17.86 6.66 -17.43
CA LYS A 51 -17.65 5.83 -18.62
C LYS A 51 -16.70 4.67 -18.43
N ASP A 52 -15.84 4.67 -17.39
CA ASP A 52 -14.76 3.69 -17.30
C ASP A 52 -14.51 3.08 -15.92
N ALA A 53 -15.26 3.44 -14.92
CA ALA A 53 -14.87 3.07 -13.57
C ALA A 53 -15.98 2.34 -12.81
N ALA A 54 -16.18 1.10 -13.17
CA ALA A 54 -16.74 0.10 -12.26
C ALA A 54 -15.73 -0.33 -11.18
N TYR A 55 -14.55 0.31 -11.10
CA TYR A 55 -13.45 -0.17 -10.26
C TYR A 55 -12.98 0.92 -9.32
N SER A 56 -12.97 0.59 -8.03
CA SER A 56 -12.23 1.36 -7.03
C SER A 56 -10.76 1.42 -7.44
N VAL A 57 -10.15 2.60 -7.33
CA VAL A 57 -8.70 2.76 -7.55
C VAL A 57 -7.90 2.15 -6.39
N TYR A 58 -8.57 1.84 -5.29
CA TYR A 58 -7.97 1.30 -4.09
C TYR A 58 -7.94 -0.23 -4.12
N PRO A 59 -6.94 -0.87 -3.50
CA PRO A 59 -6.87 -2.32 -3.45
C PRO A 59 -8.00 -2.88 -2.59
N LEU A 60 -8.69 -3.90 -3.12
CA LEU A 60 -9.68 -4.67 -2.38
C LEU A 60 -8.97 -5.71 -1.52
N PHE A 61 -9.25 -5.69 -0.23
CA PHE A 61 -8.74 -6.63 0.74
C PHE A 61 -9.84 -7.56 1.24
N ARG A 62 -9.63 -8.87 1.07
CA ARG A 62 -10.48 -9.88 1.66
C ARG A 62 -9.86 -10.36 2.97
N LEU A 63 -10.54 -10.08 4.07
CA LEU A 63 -10.15 -10.56 5.39
C LEU A 63 -10.98 -11.81 5.74
N SER A 64 -10.32 -12.94 5.98
CA SER A 64 -10.97 -14.21 6.32
C SER A 64 -11.05 -14.49 7.83
N SER A 65 -10.16 -13.88 8.60
CA SER A 65 -10.08 -14.00 10.06
C SER A 65 -9.92 -12.63 10.69
N PRO A 66 -10.39 -12.39 11.91
CA PRO A 66 -10.30 -11.08 12.53
C PRO A 66 -8.86 -10.64 12.73
N LEU A 67 -8.61 -9.33 12.58
CA LEU A 67 -7.35 -8.69 12.92
C LEU A 67 -7.56 -7.73 14.10
N TYR A 68 -6.54 -7.60 14.91
CA TYR A 68 -6.60 -6.80 16.14
C TYR A 68 -5.57 -5.68 16.08
N PHE A 69 -6.03 -4.46 16.30
CA PHE A 69 -5.18 -3.31 16.52
C PHE A 69 -5.57 -2.65 17.84
N LYS A 70 -4.83 -2.95 18.91
CA LYS A 70 -5.13 -2.50 20.29
C LYS A 70 -6.59 -2.80 20.67
N THR A 71 -7.42 -1.77 20.81
CA THR A 71 -8.85 -1.87 21.15
C THR A 71 -9.75 -2.06 19.93
N ILE A 72 -9.20 -1.99 18.72
CA ILE A 72 -9.96 -2.11 17.48
C ILE A 72 -9.90 -3.56 17.00
N THR A 73 -11.07 -4.18 16.80
CA THR A 73 -11.21 -5.49 16.16
C THR A 73 -11.76 -5.29 14.76
N ILE A 74 -10.96 -5.65 13.75
CA ILE A 74 -11.39 -5.64 12.35
C ILE A 74 -12.01 -6.99 12.06
N MET A 75 -13.29 -7.01 11.77
CA MET A 75 -14.05 -8.23 11.50
C MET A 75 -13.76 -8.77 10.09
N PRO A 76 -13.92 -10.08 9.86
CA PRO A 76 -13.85 -10.64 8.51
C PRO A 76 -14.81 -9.94 7.55
N GLY A 77 -14.33 -9.68 6.31
CA GLY A 77 -15.13 -8.96 5.32
C GLY A 77 -14.32 -8.57 4.09
N TYR A 78 -14.91 -7.72 3.26
CA TYR A 78 -14.27 -7.16 2.08
C TYR A 78 -14.12 -5.65 2.26
N TYR A 79 -12.92 -5.16 2.18
CA TYR A 79 -12.60 -3.77 2.46
C TYR A 79 -11.81 -3.14 1.32
N ASP A 80 -12.21 -1.96 0.89
CA ASP A 80 -11.36 -1.08 0.10
C ASP A 80 -10.39 -0.37 1.04
N LEU A 81 -9.09 -0.55 0.81
CA LEU A 81 -8.05 0.00 1.66
C LEU A 81 -7.57 1.34 1.13
N THR A 82 -7.92 2.42 1.81
CA THR A 82 -7.66 3.79 1.37
C THR A 82 -6.65 4.47 2.28
N PRO A 83 -5.42 4.76 1.81
CA PRO A 83 -4.47 5.56 2.57
C PRO A 83 -4.89 7.03 2.58
N VAL A 84 -4.85 7.66 3.75
CA VAL A 84 -5.18 9.09 3.93
C VAL A 84 -4.16 9.77 4.83
N LEU A 85 -3.97 11.08 4.60
CA LEU A 85 -3.22 11.96 5.48
C LEU A 85 -4.22 12.78 6.31
N TYR A 86 -4.07 12.74 7.64
CA TYR A 86 -4.87 13.54 8.56
C TYR A 86 -3.97 14.12 9.66
N LYS A 87 -3.94 15.44 9.82
CA LYS A 87 -3.10 16.15 10.81
C LYS A 87 -1.66 15.62 10.83
N ASP A 88 -1.02 15.63 9.65
CA ASP A 88 0.37 15.20 9.42
C ASP A 88 0.68 13.72 9.67
N ASN A 89 -0.31 12.92 10.05
CA ASN A 89 -0.17 11.47 10.22
C ASN A 89 -0.88 10.72 9.10
N ASN A 90 -0.28 9.60 8.68
CA ASN A 90 -0.88 8.74 7.68
C ASN A 90 -1.73 7.67 8.37
N TYR A 91 -2.90 7.41 7.81
CA TYR A 91 -3.84 6.40 8.28
C TYR A 91 -4.30 5.54 7.11
N LEU A 92 -4.70 4.33 7.43
CA LEU A 92 -5.36 3.43 6.52
C LEU A 92 -6.82 3.31 6.93
N LEU A 93 -7.71 3.63 5.99
CA LEU A 93 -9.14 3.44 6.13
C LEU A 93 -9.56 2.10 5.57
N PHE A 94 -10.27 1.32 6.35
CA PHE A 94 -10.98 0.12 5.90
C PHE A 94 -12.42 0.53 5.57
N LYS A 95 -12.76 0.50 4.30
CA LYS A 95 -14.10 0.88 3.81
C LYS A 95 -14.86 -0.34 3.35
N GLU A 96 -16.09 -0.45 3.78
CA GLU A 96 -17.04 -1.43 3.29
C GLU A 96 -18.17 -0.71 2.59
N SER A 97 -18.39 -1.01 1.31
CA SER A 97 -19.40 -0.33 0.48
C SER A 97 -19.27 1.20 0.51
N GLY A 98 -18.05 1.72 0.49
CA GLY A 98 -17.76 3.16 0.52
C GLY A 98 -17.82 3.81 1.91
N VAL A 99 -18.24 3.08 2.94
CA VAL A 99 -18.35 3.58 4.32
C VAL A 99 -17.10 3.17 5.11
N VAL A 100 -16.46 4.12 5.81
CA VAL A 100 -15.34 3.83 6.70
C VAL A 100 -15.82 3.05 7.91
N LYS A 101 -15.29 1.84 8.08
CA LYS A 101 -15.56 0.98 9.23
C LYS A 101 -14.47 1.07 10.27
N TYR A 102 -13.21 1.08 9.82
CA TYR A 102 -12.07 1.13 10.73
C TYR A 102 -11.01 2.10 10.23
N ILE A 103 -10.29 2.70 11.16
CA ILE A 103 -9.17 3.60 10.91
C ILE A 103 -7.97 3.04 11.67
N VAL A 104 -6.85 2.84 10.97
CA VAL A 104 -5.63 2.28 11.55
C VAL A 104 -4.45 3.18 11.20
N PRO A 105 -3.54 3.48 12.14
CA PRO A 105 -2.38 4.29 11.84
C PRO A 105 -1.40 3.54 10.94
N VAL A 106 -0.71 4.30 10.10
CA VAL A 106 0.43 3.84 9.31
C VAL A 106 1.69 4.15 10.09
N TYR A 107 2.49 3.13 10.41
CA TYR A 107 3.73 3.35 11.17
C TYR A 107 4.92 3.77 10.31
N LYS A 108 4.87 3.48 9.00
CA LYS A 108 5.93 3.82 8.07
C LYS A 108 5.35 4.11 6.69
N LYS A 109 5.86 5.16 6.06
CA LYS A 109 5.56 5.51 4.66
C LYS A 109 6.86 5.66 3.90
N GLU A 110 6.96 5.03 2.74
CA GLU A 110 8.15 5.06 1.89
C GLU A 110 7.76 5.25 0.43
N MET A 111 8.71 5.66 -0.39
CA MET A 111 8.54 5.66 -1.84
C MET A 111 8.58 4.23 -2.38
N VAL A 112 7.76 3.96 -3.38
CA VAL A 112 7.78 2.70 -4.11
C VAL A 112 8.99 2.69 -5.05
N PRO A 113 9.78 1.60 -5.12
CA PRO A 113 10.84 1.47 -6.11
C PRO A 113 10.30 1.62 -7.55
N GLU A 114 11.05 2.26 -8.43
CA GLU A 114 10.61 2.63 -9.78
C GLU A 114 10.13 1.44 -10.62
N ASP A 115 10.78 0.29 -10.48
CA ASP A 115 10.49 -0.93 -11.22
C ASP A 115 9.46 -1.85 -10.54
N PHE A 116 9.01 -1.52 -9.31
CA PHE A 116 8.14 -2.38 -8.50
C PHE A 116 6.87 -2.80 -9.25
N TYR A 117 6.14 -1.84 -9.80
CA TYR A 117 4.88 -2.13 -10.48
C TYR A 117 5.06 -2.88 -11.81
N GLU A 118 6.23 -2.76 -12.43
CA GLU A 118 6.51 -3.48 -13.68
C GLU A 118 6.78 -4.96 -13.43
N THR A 119 7.30 -5.28 -12.25
CA THR A 119 7.60 -6.66 -11.84
C THR A 119 6.41 -7.36 -11.17
N HIS A 120 5.61 -6.63 -10.39
CA HIS A 120 4.54 -7.23 -9.57
C HIS A 120 3.15 -7.15 -10.21
N LEU A 121 2.89 -6.17 -11.08
CA LEU A 121 1.60 -6.11 -11.74
C LEU A 121 1.60 -6.88 -13.06
N PRO A 122 0.49 -7.59 -13.37
CA PRO A 122 0.35 -8.28 -14.65
C PRO A 122 0.39 -7.29 -15.80
N LYS A 123 1.24 -7.56 -16.81
CA LYS A 123 1.28 -6.74 -18.02
C LYS A 123 0.00 -6.95 -18.81
N PRO A 124 -0.76 -5.90 -19.12
CA PRO A 124 -2.01 -6.05 -19.85
C PRO A 124 -1.74 -6.60 -21.27
N LYS A 125 -2.43 -7.69 -21.61
CA LYS A 125 -2.38 -8.29 -22.93
C LYS A 125 -3.42 -7.61 -23.81
N TYR A 126 -2.99 -6.66 -24.66
CA TYR A 126 -3.89 -5.98 -25.59
C TYR A 126 -4.06 -6.77 -26.88
N THR A 127 -5.30 -6.88 -27.35
CA THR A 127 -5.62 -7.33 -28.70
C THR A 127 -5.19 -6.29 -29.74
N ARG A 128 -5.13 -6.67 -31.04
CA ARG A 128 -4.78 -5.73 -32.13
C ARG A 128 -5.70 -4.51 -32.15
N THR A 129 -6.99 -4.72 -32.00
CA THR A 129 -8.01 -3.66 -32.00
C THR A 129 -7.84 -2.71 -30.79
N GLN A 130 -7.56 -3.25 -29.60
CA GLN A 130 -7.28 -2.46 -28.42
C GLN A 130 -6.00 -1.61 -28.57
N ARG A 131 -4.93 -2.16 -29.18
CA ARG A 131 -3.70 -1.39 -29.46
C ARG A 131 -3.95 -0.23 -30.41
N MET A 132 -4.77 -0.45 -31.43
CA MET A 132 -5.15 0.62 -32.38
C MET A 132 -5.98 1.70 -31.68
N SER A 133 -6.96 1.30 -30.88
CA SER A 133 -7.77 2.23 -30.08
C SER A 133 -6.90 3.05 -29.09
N LEU A 134 -5.96 2.41 -28.42
CA LEU A 134 -5.03 3.09 -27.51
C LEU A 134 -4.11 4.07 -28.26
N ALA A 135 -3.61 3.69 -29.45
CA ALA A 135 -2.79 4.56 -30.28
C ALA A 135 -3.60 5.78 -30.76
N PHE A 136 -4.84 5.57 -31.16
CA PHE A 136 -5.75 6.64 -31.59
C PHE A 136 -6.10 7.57 -30.42
N ASN A 137 -6.43 7.03 -29.27
CA ASN A 137 -6.69 7.83 -28.05
C ASN A 137 -5.46 8.64 -27.62
N ARG A 138 -4.26 8.07 -27.75
CA ARG A 138 -3.01 8.79 -27.48
C ARG A 138 -2.79 9.92 -28.47
N TYR A 139 -3.10 9.71 -29.75
CA TYR A 139 -3.04 10.74 -30.79
C TYR A 139 -4.03 11.88 -30.49
N LEU A 140 -5.29 11.55 -30.20
CA LEU A 140 -6.31 12.54 -29.84
C LEU A 140 -5.92 13.31 -28.55
N GLY A 141 -5.38 12.63 -27.56
CA GLY A 141 -4.92 13.26 -26.33
C GLY A 141 -3.79 14.28 -26.52
N LYS A 142 -2.95 14.11 -27.54
CA LYS A 142 -1.92 15.09 -27.90
C LYS A 142 -2.52 16.38 -28.47
N HIS A 143 -3.61 16.28 -29.22
CA HIS A 143 -4.24 17.42 -29.90
C HIS A 143 -5.35 18.05 -29.05
N PHE A 144 -6.03 17.28 -28.21
CA PHE A 144 -7.13 17.75 -27.37
C PHE A 144 -6.79 17.52 -25.89
N LYS A 145 -6.23 18.53 -25.23
CA LYS A 145 -5.78 18.44 -23.82
C LYS A 145 -6.88 17.96 -22.85
N ASN A 146 -8.16 18.28 -23.14
CA ASN A 146 -9.30 17.87 -22.31
C ASN A 146 -9.71 16.39 -22.50
N SER A 147 -9.17 15.70 -23.48
CA SER A 147 -9.44 14.27 -23.73
C SER A 147 -8.36 13.34 -23.18
N GLN A 148 -7.33 13.88 -22.55
CA GLN A 148 -6.30 13.07 -21.90
C GLN A 148 -6.88 12.44 -20.62
N ARG A 149 -7.17 11.15 -20.70
CA ARG A 149 -7.46 10.35 -19.51
C ARG A 149 -6.16 10.16 -18.73
N LYS A 150 -6.16 10.51 -17.48
CA LYS A 150 -5.06 10.15 -16.57
C LYS A 150 -5.03 8.63 -16.45
N PRO A 151 -3.84 8.00 -16.53
CA PRO A 151 -3.75 6.57 -16.28
C PRO A 151 -4.27 6.28 -14.87
N PRO A 152 -4.93 5.13 -14.66
CA PRO A 152 -5.38 4.74 -13.33
C PRO A 152 -4.17 4.67 -12.38
N VAL A 153 -4.38 5.06 -11.14
CA VAL A 153 -3.36 4.94 -10.09
C VAL A 153 -3.04 3.46 -9.92
N LYS A 154 -1.76 3.13 -9.97
CA LYS A 154 -1.31 1.76 -9.73
C LYS A 154 -1.44 1.46 -8.24
N SER A 155 -1.99 0.30 -7.92
CA SER A 155 -2.10 -0.17 -6.53
C SER A 155 -1.73 -1.64 -6.43
N TYR A 156 -1.17 -2.01 -5.28
CA TYR A 156 -0.81 -3.39 -4.95
C TYR A 156 -0.93 -3.59 -3.45
N LEU A 157 -1.23 -4.80 -3.03
CA LEU A 157 -1.41 -5.17 -1.63
C LEU A 157 -0.51 -6.36 -1.30
N GLU A 158 0.22 -6.23 -0.23
CA GLU A 158 1.05 -7.28 0.32
C GLU A 158 0.65 -7.55 1.76
N VAL A 159 0.49 -8.82 2.11
CA VAL A 159 0.18 -9.27 3.46
C VAL A 159 1.25 -10.26 3.86
N THR A 160 1.94 -9.96 4.95
CA THR A 160 3.07 -10.78 5.43
C THR A 160 2.83 -11.16 6.89
N ASP A 161 2.80 -12.46 7.15
CA ASP A 161 2.82 -12.97 8.51
C ASP A 161 4.21 -12.73 9.11
N LEU A 162 4.23 -12.14 10.27
CA LEU A 162 5.43 -11.84 11.02
C LEU A 162 5.50 -12.72 12.28
N ASP A 163 6.67 -12.80 12.87
CA ASP A 163 6.87 -13.49 14.13
C ASP A 163 5.98 -12.93 15.25
N ASN A 164 5.77 -13.69 16.31
CA ASN A 164 5.00 -13.29 17.48
C ASN A 164 3.53 -12.94 17.22
N LYS A 165 2.89 -13.56 16.21
CA LYS A 165 1.47 -13.39 15.88
C LYS A 165 1.14 -11.98 15.39
N PHE A 166 2.10 -11.30 14.80
CA PHE A 166 1.88 -10.07 14.06
C PHE A 166 1.66 -10.34 12.58
N VAL A 167 0.90 -9.45 11.95
CA VAL A 167 0.68 -9.39 10.49
C VAL A 167 0.94 -7.98 10.03
N SER A 168 1.78 -7.83 9.02
CA SER A 168 1.98 -6.58 8.31
C SER A 168 1.11 -6.54 7.06
N ILE A 169 0.36 -5.47 6.88
CA ILE A 169 -0.34 -5.16 5.64
C ILE A 169 0.34 -3.94 5.04
N VAL A 170 0.91 -4.12 3.85
CA VAL A 170 1.60 -3.06 3.10
C VAL A 170 0.78 -2.72 1.87
N ILE A 171 0.41 -1.46 1.75
CA ILE A 171 -0.38 -0.96 0.63
C ILE A 171 0.50 -0.07 -0.22
N TYR A 172 0.66 -0.47 -1.47
CA TYR A 172 1.30 0.32 -2.51
C TYR A 172 0.21 1.09 -3.24
N PHE A 173 0.28 2.40 -3.20
CA PHE A 173 -0.69 3.26 -3.85
C PHE A 173 0.00 4.47 -4.49
N GLY A 174 0.01 4.52 -5.82
CA GLY A 174 0.76 5.52 -6.57
C GLY A 174 2.26 5.42 -6.27
N ASP A 175 2.86 6.52 -5.86
CA ASP A 175 4.30 6.62 -5.64
C ASP A 175 4.73 6.19 -4.23
N TYR A 176 3.79 5.81 -3.35
CA TYR A 176 4.08 5.50 -1.97
C TYR A 176 3.58 4.12 -1.55
N ARG A 177 4.28 3.53 -0.59
CA ARG A 177 3.86 2.34 0.16
C ARG A 177 3.65 2.69 1.63
N TYR A 178 2.59 2.11 2.19
CA TYR A 178 2.10 2.40 3.53
C TYR A 178 2.07 1.13 4.34
N TYR A 179 2.74 1.12 5.48
CA TYR A 179 2.90 -0.04 6.34
C TYR A 179 1.97 0.05 7.54
N THR A 180 1.20 -1.00 7.76
CA THR A 180 0.34 -1.15 8.94
C THR A 180 0.65 -2.46 9.64
N LEU A 181 0.37 -2.53 10.93
CA LEU A 181 0.71 -3.68 11.76
C LEU A 181 -0.49 -4.09 12.62
N PHE A 182 -0.77 -5.38 12.62
CA PHE A 182 -1.89 -5.98 13.35
C PHE A 182 -1.43 -7.19 14.14
N ARG A 183 -2.31 -7.66 15.02
CA ARG A 183 -2.18 -8.98 15.64
C ARG A 183 -3.26 -9.92 15.13
N THR A 184 -2.94 -11.20 15.11
CA THR A 184 -3.88 -12.28 14.77
C THR A 184 -4.61 -12.84 16.00
N VAL A 185 -4.21 -12.44 17.21
CA VAL A 185 -4.81 -12.86 18.48
C VAL A 185 -5.01 -11.67 19.41
N ILE A 186 -6.04 -11.74 20.24
CA ILE A 186 -6.28 -10.78 21.34
C ILE A 186 -5.20 -10.96 22.42
N MET A 187 -4.77 -9.86 23.00
CA MET A 187 -3.92 -9.89 24.20
C MET A 187 -4.75 -10.18 25.43
#